data_66c2fe394e9e87c8e7554ad3f323d635
#
_entry.id   66c2fe394e9e87c8e7554ad3f323d635
#
_cell.length_a   1.000
_cell.length_b   1.000
_cell.length_c   1.000
_cell.angle_alpha   90.00
_cell.angle_beta   90.00
_cell.angle_gamma   90.00
#
_symmetry.space_group_name_H-M   'P 1'
#
loop_
_entity.id
_entity.type
_entity.pdbx_description
1 polymer ?
#
loop_
_entity_poly.entity_id
_entity_poly.type
_entity_poly.pdbx_seq_one_letter_code
_entity_poly.pdbx_strand_id
1 'polypeptide(L)'
;YLECLTEHTLLSAEKARLAIFLGIYFKDLKYKKPNKWLNFSLKEMEKEMFIQNNQDGTNYETSTSYHRLVLELMFYPTLLLKLNGLSFSNEYEKRLEKMFVFLAKITKSNGKIPLIGDVDNGRLVILSNYYNWEVNDARNIISLGGEYFNNILLKEVGANEKEDKIWIFNSQKGYKERFFKESIVFENGGYYLLQNNEIYCLIRCGELSLRGQGGHSHNDQLSIELNINGEDFFIDTGTGVYTADKNIRNLFRSTRMHNTVSINGIEQNNFYEGKLFEMKEESFGECLKFSEKSFEGIHYGYINKIGSTHIREIILDRKTLNLIDLLDNNTGIINFNLEPKVEIIKLEQNNIILRKNNVILQISIDNDSSYKILDN
;
A
#
# COMPACT_ATOMS: atom_id res chain seq x y z
N TYR A 1 -4.22 31.96 -9.54
CA TYR A 1 -4.65 30.67 -8.95
C TYR A 1 -4.03 29.45 -9.66
N LEU A 2 -3.44 29.61 -10.85
CA LEU A 2 -2.74 28.55 -11.59
C LEU A 2 -1.21 28.55 -11.38
N GLU A 3 -0.67 29.58 -10.74
CA GLU A 3 0.78 29.76 -10.54
C GLU A 3 1.31 29.20 -9.20
N CYS A 4 0.45 28.71 -8.31
CA CYS A 4 0.83 28.21 -6.98
C CYS A 4 1.03 26.69 -6.88
N LEU A 5 1.12 25.96 -8.01
CA LEU A 5 1.15 24.50 -8.03
C LEU A 5 2.41 24.00 -8.75
N THR A 6 3.54 24.23 -8.13
CA THR A 6 4.83 23.62 -8.51
C THR A 6 5.03 22.24 -7.90
N GLU A 7 4.09 21.72 -7.11
CA GLU A 7 4.16 20.41 -6.49
C GLU A 7 3.40 19.39 -7.33
N HIS A 8 4.10 18.36 -7.80
CA HIS A 8 3.52 17.19 -8.47
C HIS A 8 2.80 16.33 -7.43
N THR A 9 1.52 16.55 -7.28
CA THR A 9 0.67 15.90 -6.28
C THR A 9 -0.48 15.18 -6.97
N LEU A 10 -1.21 14.37 -6.21
CA LEU A 10 -2.50 13.79 -6.60
C LEU A 10 -3.40 14.82 -7.33
N LEU A 11 -3.41 16.08 -6.85
CA LEU A 11 -4.20 17.16 -7.43
C LEU A 11 -3.80 17.53 -8.87
N SER A 12 -2.53 17.41 -9.26
CA SER A 12 -2.08 17.66 -10.64
C SER A 12 -2.62 16.61 -11.60
N ALA A 13 -2.54 15.34 -11.23
CA ALA A 13 -3.11 14.23 -11.98
C ALA A 13 -4.63 14.34 -12.09
N GLU A 14 -5.32 14.72 -11.00
CA GLU A 14 -6.76 14.91 -10.98
C GLU A 14 -7.23 16.02 -11.93
N LYS A 15 -6.54 17.14 -11.95
CA LYS A 15 -6.84 18.24 -12.89
C LYS A 15 -6.63 17.85 -14.36
N ALA A 16 -5.53 17.13 -14.64
CA ALA A 16 -5.26 16.65 -15.99
C ALA A 16 -6.33 15.63 -16.42
N ARG A 17 -6.73 14.71 -15.55
CA ARG A 17 -7.84 13.77 -15.79
C ARG A 17 -9.14 14.51 -16.13
N LEU A 18 -9.56 15.46 -15.30
CA LEU A 18 -10.79 16.22 -15.52
C LEU A 18 -10.76 16.93 -16.87
N ALA A 19 -9.64 17.52 -17.25
CA ALA A 19 -9.51 18.22 -18.50
C ALA A 19 -9.49 17.27 -19.73
N ILE A 20 -9.03 16.01 -19.59
CA ILE A 20 -9.20 14.96 -20.62
C ILE A 20 -10.68 14.65 -20.81
N PHE A 21 -11.44 14.42 -19.74
CA PHE A 21 -12.88 14.14 -19.81
C PHE A 21 -13.64 15.28 -20.49
N LEU A 22 -13.39 16.52 -20.07
CA LEU A 22 -14.03 17.70 -20.67
C LEU A 22 -13.59 17.91 -22.14
N GLY A 23 -12.32 17.71 -22.43
CA GLY A 23 -11.77 17.84 -23.78
C GLY A 23 -12.41 16.86 -24.76
N ILE A 24 -12.62 15.61 -24.34
CA ILE A 24 -13.28 14.58 -25.16
C ILE A 24 -14.79 14.84 -25.26
N TYR A 25 -15.44 15.14 -24.15
CA TYR A 25 -16.90 15.39 -24.13
C TYR A 25 -17.30 16.56 -25.02
N PHE A 26 -16.51 17.64 -25.02
CA PHE A 26 -16.80 18.85 -25.78
C PHE A 26 -16.05 18.94 -27.12
N LYS A 27 -15.39 17.87 -27.60
CA LYS A 27 -14.55 17.88 -28.80
C LYS A 27 -15.27 18.38 -30.08
N ASP A 28 -16.56 18.05 -30.16
CA ASP A 28 -17.38 18.39 -31.34
C ASP A 28 -17.99 19.81 -31.29
N LEU A 29 -17.76 20.55 -30.21
CA LEU A 29 -18.17 21.95 -30.15
C LEU A 29 -17.26 22.80 -31.03
N LYS A 30 -17.84 23.79 -31.70
CA LYS A 30 -17.13 24.75 -32.58
C LYS A 30 -16.14 25.68 -31.86
N TYR A 31 -15.74 25.32 -30.61
CA TYR A 31 -14.78 26.10 -29.84
C TYR A 31 -13.39 25.43 -29.88
N LYS A 32 -12.33 26.24 -29.94
CA LYS A 32 -10.95 25.75 -29.94
C LYS A 32 -10.47 25.28 -28.51
N LYS A 33 -11.21 25.65 -27.47
CA LYS A 33 -10.80 25.37 -26.06
C LYS A 33 -10.73 23.87 -25.72
N PRO A 34 -11.71 23.02 -26.07
CA PRO A 34 -11.65 21.60 -25.76
C PRO A 34 -10.38 20.91 -26.28
N ASN A 35 -9.97 21.18 -27.50
CA ASN A 35 -8.75 20.63 -28.08
C ASN A 35 -7.48 21.15 -27.37
N LYS A 36 -7.47 22.39 -26.86
CA LYS A 36 -6.36 22.90 -26.07
C LYS A 36 -6.28 22.22 -24.71
N TRP A 37 -7.41 21.99 -24.05
CA TRP A 37 -7.47 21.26 -22.79
C TRP A 37 -6.97 19.84 -22.97
N LEU A 38 -7.47 19.13 -23.97
CA LEU A 38 -7.05 17.77 -24.28
C LEU A 38 -5.54 17.69 -24.54
N ASN A 39 -4.99 18.51 -25.44
CA ASN A 39 -3.56 18.50 -25.75
C ASN A 39 -2.66 18.86 -24.56
N PHE A 40 -3.09 19.79 -23.72
CA PHE A 40 -2.39 20.12 -22.47
C PHE A 40 -2.41 18.92 -21.50
N SER A 41 -3.60 18.35 -21.28
CA SER A 41 -3.81 17.29 -20.31
C SER A 41 -3.14 15.98 -20.68
N LEU A 42 -3.05 15.66 -21.98
CA LEU A 42 -2.31 14.50 -22.45
C LEU A 42 -0.83 14.59 -22.05
N LYS A 43 -0.22 15.76 -22.26
CA LYS A 43 1.18 16.00 -21.89
C LYS A 43 1.39 15.98 -20.38
N GLU A 44 0.48 16.59 -19.64
CA GLU A 44 0.60 16.68 -18.19
C GLU A 44 0.39 15.30 -17.54
N MET A 45 -0.60 14.52 -17.98
CA MET A 45 -0.83 13.17 -17.48
C MET A 45 0.34 12.22 -17.78
N GLU A 46 0.93 12.34 -18.99
CA GLU A 46 2.14 11.61 -19.38
C GLU A 46 3.29 11.90 -18.40
N LYS A 47 3.51 13.18 -18.10
CA LYS A 47 4.54 13.64 -17.17
C LYS A 47 4.28 13.14 -15.73
N GLU A 48 3.03 13.30 -15.24
CA GLU A 48 2.65 12.88 -13.89
C GLU A 48 2.75 11.36 -13.70
N MET A 49 2.50 10.56 -14.73
CA MET A 49 2.72 9.11 -14.66
C MET A 49 4.14 8.77 -14.19
N PHE A 50 5.15 9.44 -14.76
CA PHE A 50 6.56 9.11 -14.46
C PHE A 50 7.12 9.82 -13.23
N ILE A 51 6.48 10.90 -12.78
CA ILE A 51 6.85 11.57 -11.53
C ILE A 51 6.28 10.84 -10.33
N GLN A 52 4.98 10.49 -10.39
CA GLN A 52 4.25 9.95 -9.24
C GLN A 52 4.37 8.44 -9.10
N ASN A 53 4.73 7.72 -10.17
CA ASN A 53 4.76 6.26 -10.15
C ASN A 53 6.16 5.73 -10.50
N ASN A 54 6.68 4.90 -9.62
CA ASN A 54 8.02 4.35 -9.69
C ASN A 54 8.17 3.31 -10.83
N GLN A 55 9.40 2.92 -11.14
CA GLN A 55 9.68 1.97 -12.23
C GLN A 55 9.09 0.57 -11.98
N ASP A 56 8.91 0.18 -10.74
CA ASP A 56 8.29 -1.08 -10.31
C ASP A 56 6.76 -1.04 -10.29
N GLY A 57 6.16 0.14 -10.55
CA GLY A 57 4.72 0.36 -10.58
C GLY A 57 4.14 0.88 -9.26
N THR A 58 4.92 0.99 -8.20
CA THR A 58 4.45 1.57 -6.94
C THR A 58 4.25 3.08 -7.05
N ASN A 59 3.30 3.62 -6.31
CA ASN A 59 3.10 5.07 -6.23
C ASN A 59 4.01 5.68 -5.15
N TYR A 60 4.57 6.87 -5.41
CA TYR A 60 5.51 7.57 -4.53
C TYR A 60 4.88 8.13 -3.24
N GLU A 61 3.55 8.07 -3.10
CA GLU A 61 2.85 8.43 -1.87
C GLU A 61 2.93 7.35 -0.78
N THR A 62 3.53 6.19 -1.11
CA THR A 62 3.80 5.06 -0.20
C THR A 62 2.63 4.62 0.68
N SER A 63 1.41 4.82 0.19
CA SER A 63 0.17 4.32 0.75
C SER A 63 -0.51 3.40 -0.25
N THR A 64 -1.00 2.27 0.22
CA THR A 64 -1.70 1.29 -0.62
C THR A 64 -3.07 1.79 -1.07
N SER A 65 -3.77 2.53 -0.22
CA SER A 65 -5.06 3.15 -0.55
C SER A 65 -4.91 4.27 -1.58
N TYR A 66 -3.92 5.15 -1.39
CA TYR A 66 -3.63 6.22 -2.36
C TYR A 66 -3.08 5.67 -3.66
N HIS A 67 -2.29 4.59 -3.62
CA HIS A 67 -1.90 3.88 -4.84
C HIS A 67 -3.13 3.44 -5.66
N ARG A 68 -4.13 2.84 -5.03
CA ARG A 68 -5.40 2.47 -5.71
C ARG A 68 -6.11 3.68 -6.29
N LEU A 69 -6.22 4.78 -5.54
CA LEU A 69 -6.85 6.01 -6.02
C LEU A 69 -6.11 6.61 -7.22
N VAL A 70 -4.76 6.70 -7.16
CA VAL A 70 -3.94 7.17 -8.29
C VAL A 70 -4.05 6.23 -9.48
N LEU A 71 -4.11 4.91 -9.26
CA LEU A 71 -4.35 3.94 -10.33
C LEU A 71 -5.67 4.22 -11.07
N GLU A 72 -6.77 4.50 -10.36
CA GLU A 72 -8.04 4.90 -10.96
C GLU A 72 -7.92 6.23 -11.72
N LEU A 73 -7.18 7.21 -11.17
CA LEU A 73 -6.91 8.50 -11.80
C LEU A 73 -6.18 8.36 -13.14
N MET A 74 -5.26 7.40 -13.24
CA MET A 74 -4.49 7.14 -14.46
C MET A 74 -5.26 6.25 -15.45
N PHE A 75 -5.99 5.26 -14.94
CA PHE A 75 -6.67 4.25 -15.76
C PHE A 75 -7.90 4.76 -16.51
N TYR A 76 -8.84 5.43 -15.84
CA TYR A 76 -10.09 5.84 -16.50
C TYR A 76 -9.90 6.83 -17.64
N PRO A 77 -9.01 7.84 -17.55
CA PRO A 77 -8.69 8.68 -18.73
C PRO A 77 -8.07 7.87 -19.86
N THR A 78 -7.19 6.91 -19.55
CA THR A 78 -6.55 6.04 -20.54
C THR A 78 -7.59 5.20 -21.28
N LEU A 79 -8.53 4.61 -20.55
CA LEU A 79 -9.66 3.89 -21.13
C LEU A 79 -10.52 4.79 -22.02
N LEU A 80 -10.85 6.00 -21.56
CA LEU A 80 -11.66 6.96 -22.31
C LEU A 80 -10.96 7.41 -23.62
N LEU A 81 -9.66 7.64 -23.56
CA LEU A 81 -8.84 7.97 -24.75
C LEU A 81 -8.90 6.84 -25.77
N LYS A 82 -8.68 5.59 -25.33
CA LYS A 82 -8.72 4.42 -26.21
C LYS A 82 -10.06 4.25 -26.90
N LEU A 83 -11.16 4.46 -26.19
CA LEU A 83 -12.52 4.43 -26.76
C LEU A 83 -12.77 5.55 -27.78
N ASN A 84 -11.95 6.60 -27.78
CA ASN A 84 -12.03 7.73 -28.71
C ASN A 84 -10.91 7.73 -29.78
N GLY A 85 -10.18 6.61 -29.96
CA GLY A 85 -9.11 6.47 -30.95
C GLY A 85 -7.84 7.25 -30.63
N LEU A 86 -7.63 7.59 -29.35
CA LEU A 86 -6.44 8.25 -28.82
C LEU A 86 -5.71 7.33 -27.85
N SER A 87 -4.43 7.58 -27.57
CA SER A 87 -3.64 6.82 -26.63
C SER A 87 -2.52 7.64 -26.01
N PHE A 88 -2.05 7.22 -24.86
CA PHE A 88 -0.76 7.62 -24.33
C PHE A 88 0.40 6.83 -24.98
N SER A 89 1.64 7.10 -24.57
CA SER A 89 2.81 6.36 -25.04
C SER A 89 2.78 4.89 -24.55
N ASN A 90 3.54 4.04 -25.25
CA ASN A 90 3.72 2.64 -24.81
C ASN A 90 4.39 2.55 -23.43
N GLU A 91 5.26 3.48 -23.10
CA GLU A 91 5.94 3.56 -21.80
C GLU A 91 4.94 3.88 -20.68
N TYR A 92 3.99 4.79 -20.93
CA TYR A 92 2.90 5.07 -20.02
C TYR A 92 2.04 3.82 -19.77
N GLU A 93 1.59 3.17 -20.84
CA GLU A 93 0.76 1.95 -20.77
C GLU A 93 1.48 0.84 -19.99
N LYS A 94 2.78 0.63 -20.21
CA LYS A 94 3.58 -0.33 -19.45
C LYS A 94 3.68 0.04 -17.97
N ARG A 95 3.84 1.32 -17.65
CA ARG A 95 3.88 1.78 -16.26
C ARG A 95 2.52 1.58 -15.58
N LEU A 96 1.44 1.89 -16.28
CA LEU A 96 0.08 1.67 -15.82
C LEU A 96 -0.18 0.18 -15.55
N GLU A 97 0.22 -0.72 -16.44
CA GLU A 97 0.10 -2.17 -16.22
C GLU A 97 0.86 -2.61 -14.96
N LYS A 98 2.08 -2.11 -14.74
CA LYS A 98 2.86 -2.41 -13.52
C LYS A 98 2.16 -1.92 -12.24
N MET A 99 1.45 -0.80 -12.27
CA MET A 99 0.66 -0.34 -11.13
C MET A 99 -0.44 -1.35 -10.77
N PHE A 100 -1.14 -1.88 -11.77
CA PHE A 100 -2.12 -2.97 -11.58
C PHE A 100 -1.46 -4.25 -11.03
N VAL A 101 -0.31 -4.63 -11.58
CA VAL A 101 0.44 -5.81 -11.16
C VAL A 101 0.92 -5.70 -9.71
N PHE A 102 1.40 -4.53 -9.28
CA PHE A 102 1.74 -4.29 -7.88
C PHE A 102 0.53 -4.57 -6.98
N LEU A 103 -0.60 -3.93 -7.26
CA LEU A 103 -1.81 -4.07 -6.47
C LEU A 103 -2.29 -5.53 -6.39
N ALA A 104 -2.26 -6.25 -7.52
CA ALA A 104 -2.63 -7.65 -7.57
C ALA A 104 -1.68 -8.56 -6.76
N LYS A 105 -0.39 -8.29 -6.79
CA LYS A 105 0.62 -9.11 -6.10
C LYS A 105 0.61 -8.94 -4.59
N ILE A 106 0.26 -7.74 -4.09
CA ILE A 106 0.09 -7.52 -2.65
C ILE A 106 -1.30 -7.91 -2.14
N THR A 107 -2.21 -8.32 -3.01
CA THR A 107 -3.53 -8.81 -2.59
C THR A 107 -3.39 -10.16 -1.90
N LYS A 108 -3.83 -10.22 -0.63
CA LYS A 108 -3.84 -11.41 0.21
C LYS A 108 -4.83 -12.46 -0.30
N SER A 109 -4.71 -13.72 0.14
CA SER A 109 -5.60 -14.80 -0.30
C SER A 109 -7.06 -14.66 0.16
N ASN A 110 -7.35 -13.73 1.07
CA ASN A 110 -8.72 -13.33 1.43
C ASN A 110 -9.29 -12.20 0.52
N GLY A 111 -8.55 -11.80 -0.52
CA GLY A 111 -8.96 -10.75 -1.46
C GLY A 111 -8.67 -9.32 -1.00
N LYS A 112 -8.07 -9.14 0.17
CA LYS A 112 -7.80 -7.81 0.76
C LYS A 112 -6.36 -7.38 0.53
N ILE A 113 -6.15 -6.08 0.30
CA ILE A 113 -4.81 -5.47 0.32
C ILE A 113 -4.45 -5.04 1.75
N PRO A 114 -3.16 -5.00 2.10
CA PRO A 114 -2.70 -4.35 3.33
C PRO A 114 -3.01 -2.85 3.32
N LEU A 115 -3.24 -2.26 4.48
CA LEU A 115 -3.57 -0.83 4.64
C LEU A 115 -2.35 -0.04 5.14
N ILE A 116 -1.29 0.01 4.34
CA ILE A 116 -0.04 0.70 4.69
C ILE A 116 -0.18 2.20 4.44
N GLY A 117 0.30 3.00 5.39
CA GLY A 117 0.22 4.46 5.37
C GLY A 117 -1.21 4.98 5.54
N ASP A 118 -1.47 6.16 5.01
CA ASP A 118 -2.80 6.75 5.07
C ASP A 118 -3.84 5.95 4.30
N VAL A 119 -5.02 5.80 4.90
CA VAL A 119 -6.14 5.03 4.34
C VAL A 119 -7.26 5.99 3.93
N ASP A 120 -7.62 5.97 2.65
CA ASP A 120 -8.71 6.76 2.10
C ASP A 120 -9.72 5.86 1.39
N ASN A 121 -11.00 6.20 1.51
CA ASN A 121 -12.10 5.52 0.86
C ASN A 121 -12.39 6.03 -0.56
N GLY A 122 -11.57 6.96 -1.06
CA GLY A 122 -11.77 7.59 -2.36
C GLY A 122 -11.85 6.56 -3.50
N ARG A 123 -12.93 6.65 -4.29
CA ARG A 123 -13.12 5.97 -5.57
C ARG A 123 -13.60 6.96 -6.60
N LEU A 124 -13.00 6.92 -7.77
CA LEU A 124 -13.36 7.83 -8.85
C LEU A 124 -14.63 7.46 -9.57
N VAL A 125 -14.79 6.19 -9.82
CA VAL A 125 -15.94 5.65 -10.55
C VAL A 125 -16.55 4.54 -9.72
N ILE A 126 -17.82 4.70 -9.36
CA ILE A 126 -18.60 3.74 -8.60
C ILE A 126 -19.71 3.25 -9.51
N LEU A 127 -19.52 2.07 -10.10
CA LEU A 127 -20.51 1.44 -11.00
C LEU A 127 -21.36 0.41 -10.27
N SER A 128 -20.81 -0.20 -9.24
CA SER A 128 -21.44 -1.30 -8.51
C SER A 128 -20.99 -1.34 -7.05
N ASN A 129 -21.67 -2.15 -6.24
CA ASN A 129 -21.28 -2.46 -4.84
C ASN A 129 -21.08 -1.24 -3.91
N TYR A 130 -21.78 -0.14 -4.18
CA TYR A 130 -21.61 1.09 -3.39
C TYR A 130 -21.82 0.90 -1.88
N TYR A 131 -22.79 0.06 -1.49
CA TYR A 131 -23.15 -0.15 -0.08
C TYR A 131 -22.35 -1.22 0.63
N ASN A 132 -21.71 -2.14 -0.10
CA ASN A 132 -20.98 -3.29 0.45
C ASN A 132 -19.49 -3.22 0.17
N TRP A 133 -18.98 -2.06 -0.24
CA TRP A 133 -17.59 -1.92 -0.57
C TRP A 133 -16.71 -1.87 0.68
N GLU A 134 -15.68 -2.71 0.71
CA GLU A 134 -14.63 -2.68 1.73
C GLU A 134 -13.43 -1.85 1.23
N VAL A 135 -12.91 -0.97 2.08
CA VAL A 135 -11.80 -0.05 1.75
C VAL A 135 -10.54 -0.76 1.27
N ASN A 136 -10.30 -1.95 1.78
CA ASN A 136 -9.14 -2.78 1.44
C ASN A 136 -9.40 -3.85 0.38
N ASP A 137 -10.56 -3.82 -0.30
CA ASP A 137 -10.82 -4.66 -1.46
C ASP A 137 -10.61 -3.86 -2.76
N ALA A 138 -9.57 -4.19 -3.51
CA ALA A 138 -9.22 -3.55 -4.77
C ALA A 138 -9.49 -4.44 -6.00
N ARG A 139 -10.14 -5.60 -5.82
CA ARG A 139 -10.33 -6.58 -6.91
C ARG A 139 -11.19 -6.07 -8.05
N ASN A 140 -12.10 -5.12 -7.79
CA ASN A 140 -12.89 -4.47 -8.83
C ASN A 140 -12.00 -3.77 -9.87
N ILE A 141 -11.11 -2.89 -9.44
CA ILE A 141 -10.20 -2.18 -10.36
C ILE A 141 -9.16 -3.15 -10.98
N ILE A 142 -8.65 -4.13 -10.22
CA ILE A 142 -7.75 -5.18 -10.72
C ILE A 142 -8.41 -5.95 -11.87
N SER A 143 -9.70 -6.30 -11.73
CA SER A 143 -10.45 -7.02 -12.75
C SER A 143 -10.55 -6.24 -14.06
N LEU A 144 -10.72 -4.91 -13.99
CA LEU A 144 -10.73 -4.01 -15.14
C LEU A 144 -9.37 -3.97 -15.86
N GLY A 145 -8.28 -3.88 -15.08
CA GLY A 145 -6.93 -3.99 -15.63
C GLY A 145 -6.69 -5.32 -16.34
N GLY A 146 -7.23 -6.41 -15.79
CA GLY A 146 -7.16 -7.75 -16.39
C GLY A 146 -7.78 -7.80 -17.78
N GLU A 147 -8.94 -7.20 -17.99
CA GLU A 147 -9.58 -7.12 -19.30
C GLU A 147 -8.85 -6.14 -20.24
N TYR A 148 -8.45 -4.98 -19.72
CA TYR A 148 -7.80 -3.94 -20.53
C TYR A 148 -6.46 -4.40 -21.12
N PHE A 149 -5.57 -4.99 -20.29
CA PHE A 149 -4.24 -5.45 -20.67
C PHE A 149 -4.21 -6.91 -21.15
N ASN A 150 -5.31 -7.64 -21.06
CA ASN A 150 -5.36 -9.08 -21.29
C ASN A 150 -4.37 -9.86 -20.39
N ASN A 151 -4.16 -9.39 -19.17
CA ASN A 151 -3.19 -9.96 -18.22
C ASN A 151 -3.84 -11.05 -17.36
N ILE A 152 -3.30 -12.27 -17.39
CA ILE A 152 -3.90 -13.43 -16.72
C ILE A 152 -3.85 -13.31 -15.20
N LEU A 153 -2.77 -12.78 -14.60
CA LEU A 153 -2.66 -12.56 -13.17
C LEU A 153 -3.79 -11.66 -12.66
N LEU A 154 -4.01 -10.54 -13.35
CA LEU A 154 -5.06 -9.57 -12.97
C LEU A 154 -6.45 -10.18 -13.14
N LYS A 155 -6.66 -11.00 -14.17
CA LYS A 155 -7.92 -11.71 -14.41
C LYS A 155 -8.22 -12.75 -13.33
N GLU A 156 -7.20 -13.46 -12.85
CA GLU A 156 -7.34 -14.47 -11.81
C GLU A 156 -7.57 -13.82 -10.43
N VAL A 157 -6.82 -12.78 -10.06
CA VAL A 157 -7.01 -12.06 -8.79
C VAL A 157 -8.37 -11.35 -8.74
N GLY A 158 -8.79 -10.71 -9.82
CA GLY A 158 -10.08 -10.04 -9.95
C GLY A 158 -11.25 -10.93 -10.40
N ALA A 159 -11.11 -12.26 -10.33
CA ALA A 159 -12.04 -13.21 -10.97
C ALA A 159 -13.49 -13.10 -10.49
N ASN A 160 -13.68 -12.82 -9.19
CA ASN A 160 -15.01 -12.72 -8.57
C ASN A 160 -15.69 -11.36 -8.79
N GLU A 161 -14.94 -10.35 -9.25
CA GLU A 161 -15.46 -9.02 -9.52
C GLU A 161 -15.95 -8.91 -10.96
N LYS A 162 -17.26 -9.04 -11.16
CA LYS A 162 -17.84 -9.14 -12.51
C LYS A 162 -18.57 -7.87 -12.95
N GLU A 163 -19.18 -7.14 -12.02
CA GLU A 163 -20.11 -6.08 -12.36
C GLU A 163 -19.47 -4.95 -13.14
N ASP A 164 -18.36 -4.38 -12.66
CA ASP A 164 -17.65 -3.30 -13.34
C ASP A 164 -17.16 -3.71 -14.73
N LYS A 165 -16.75 -4.99 -14.91
CA LYS A 165 -16.35 -5.54 -16.23
C LYS A 165 -17.52 -5.58 -17.21
N ILE A 166 -18.72 -5.92 -16.74
CA ILE A 166 -19.92 -5.95 -17.58
C ILE A 166 -20.24 -4.54 -18.07
N TRP A 167 -20.22 -3.56 -17.16
CA TRP A 167 -20.53 -2.17 -17.51
C TRP A 167 -19.52 -1.56 -18.49
N ILE A 168 -18.23 -1.81 -18.28
CA ILE A 168 -17.16 -1.15 -19.04
C ILE A 168 -16.81 -1.91 -20.32
N PHE A 169 -16.70 -3.23 -20.26
CA PHE A 169 -16.20 -4.06 -21.37
C PHE A 169 -17.26 -4.99 -21.98
N ASN A 170 -18.48 -4.98 -21.45
CA ASN A 170 -19.50 -5.99 -21.79
C ASN A 170 -18.97 -7.43 -21.64
N SER A 171 -18.05 -7.64 -20.70
CA SER A 171 -17.38 -8.93 -20.51
C SER A 171 -18.04 -9.71 -19.39
N GLN A 172 -18.57 -10.90 -19.74
CA GLN A 172 -19.12 -11.87 -18.78
C GLN A 172 -18.16 -13.04 -18.56
N LYS A 173 -16.96 -13.00 -19.10
CA LYS A 173 -15.98 -14.07 -19.01
C LYS A 173 -15.57 -14.31 -17.56
N GLY A 174 -15.79 -15.52 -17.08
CA GLY A 174 -15.32 -15.97 -15.76
C GLY A 174 -13.91 -16.51 -15.81
N TYR A 175 -13.18 -16.30 -14.74
CA TYR A 175 -11.86 -16.88 -14.50
C TYR A 175 -11.91 -17.62 -13.15
N LYS A 176 -10.96 -18.55 -12.93
CA LYS A 176 -10.78 -19.16 -11.61
C LYS A 176 -9.97 -18.20 -10.75
N GLU A 177 -10.48 -17.89 -9.57
CA GLU A 177 -9.76 -17.04 -8.63
C GLU A 177 -8.45 -17.71 -8.19
N ARG A 178 -7.36 -16.95 -8.29
CA ARG A 178 -6.04 -17.36 -7.87
C ARG A 178 -5.23 -16.14 -7.45
N PHE A 179 -4.62 -16.22 -6.27
CA PHE A 179 -3.75 -15.19 -5.74
C PHE A 179 -2.29 -15.53 -5.98
N PHE A 180 -1.46 -14.51 -6.07
CA PHE A 180 -0.02 -14.64 -6.15
C PHE A 180 0.54 -15.27 -4.88
N LYS A 181 1.56 -16.15 -4.99
CA LYS A 181 2.07 -16.97 -3.86
C LYS A 181 3.60 -17.04 -3.79
N GLU A 182 4.29 -16.21 -4.55
CA GLU A 182 5.73 -16.16 -4.58
C GLU A 182 6.23 -14.90 -3.85
N SER A 183 7.38 -15.01 -3.18
CA SER A 183 8.04 -13.84 -2.60
C SER A 183 8.44 -12.86 -3.69
N ILE A 184 8.29 -11.56 -3.44
CA ILE A 184 8.59 -10.50 -4.41
C ILE A 184 8.99 -9.22 -3.72
N VAL A 185 9.77 -8.41 -4.41
CA VAL A 185 10.19 -7.07 -3.98
C VAL A 185 9.67 -6.00 -4.93
N PHE A 186 9.23 -4.89 -4.33
CA PHE A 186 8.97 -3.61 -4.98
C PHE A 186 9.88 -2.57 -4.32
N GLU A 187 11.14 -2.62 -4.73
CA GLU A 187 12.23 -1.89 -4.07
C GLU A 187 12.02 -0.38 -4.07
N ASN A 188 11.56 0.17 -5.21
CA ASN A 188 11.33 1.62 -5.30
C ASN A 188 10.20 2.12 -4.39
N GLY A 189 9.22 1.25 -4.11
CA GLY A 189 8.14 1.57 -3.17
C GLY A 189 8.44 1.17 -1.73
N GLY A 190 9.51 0.39 -1.50
CA GLY A 190 9.85 -0.12 -0.18
C GLY A 190 8.89 -1.19 0.35
N TYR A 191 8.37 -2.04 -0.53
CA TYR A 191 7.51 -3.17 -0.16
C TYR A 191 8.20 -4.50 -0.47
N TYR A 192 8.34 -5.33 0.55
CA TYR A 192 8.96 -6.64 0.47
C TYR A 192 7.97 -7.69 0.93
N LEU A 193 7.69 -8.66 0.09
CA LEU A 193 6.71 -9.70 0.39
C LEU A 193 7.41 -11.05 0.44
N LEU A 194 7.45 -11.64 1.63
CA LEU A 194 7.80 -13.03 1.85
C LEU A 194 6.52 -13.86 1.92
N GLN A 195 6.37 -14.81 1.02
CA GLN A 195 5.17 -15.65 1.04
C GLN A 195 5.39 -17.04 0.42
N ASN A 196 4.49 -17.93 0.82
CA ASN A 196 4.32 -19.25 0.27
C ASN A 196 2.82 -19.62 0.19
N ASN A 197 2.47 -20.87 0.12
CA ASN A 197 1.07 -21.29 0.03
C ASN A 197 0.23 -20.97 1.29
N GLU A 198 0.86 -20.92 2.46
CA GLU A 198 0.19 -20.78 3.76
C GLU A 198 0.43 -19.40 4.39
N ILE A 199 1.63 -18.85 4.25
CA ILE A 199 2.10 -17.63 4.95
C ILE A 199 2.27 -16.49 3.94
N TYR A 200 1.75 -15.33 4.30
CA TYR A 200 1.96 -14.04 3.65
C TYR A 200 2.50 -13.07 4.71
N CYS A 201 3.69 -12.52 4.48
CA CYS A 201 4.30 -11.51 5.34
C CYS A 201 4.77 -10.34 4.47
N LEU A 202 4.05 -9.22 4.52
CA LEU A 202 4.47 -7.99 3.87
C LEU A 202 5.30 -7.17 4.85
N ILE A 203 6.45 -6.65 4.39
CA ILE A 203 7.37 -5.81 5.14
C ILE A 203 7.44 -4.44 4.48
N ARG A 204 7.35 -3.38 5.27
CA ARG A 204 7.58 -2.01 4.83
C ARG A 204 9.02 -1.59 5.17
N CYS A 205 9.81 -1.22 4.16
CA CYS A 205 11.18 -0.72 4.33
C CYS A 205 11.59 0.15 3.15
N GLY A 206 11.75 1.46 3.35
CA GLY A 206 12.15 2.37 2.26
C GLY A 206 11.78 3.82 2.52
N GLU A 207 11.98 4.67 1.53
CA GLU A 207 11.75 6.11 1.57
C GLU A 207 10.32 6.46 2.05
N LEU A 208 10.19 7.56 2.78
CA LEU A 208 8.89 8.15 3.10
C LEU A 208 8.21 8.71 1.84
N SER A 209 6.90 8.84 1.91
CA SER A 209 6.08 9.37 0.81
C SER A 209 6.54 10.73 0.31
N LEU A 210 6.22 11.01 -0.97
CA LEU A 210 6.50 12.30 -1.61
C LEU A 210 7.98 12.65 -1.56
N ARG A 211 8.85 11.68 -1.83
CA ARG A 211 10.32 11.84 -1.82
C ARG A 211 10.83 12.38 -0.49
N GLY A 212 10.45 11.75 0.62
CA GLY A 212 10.92 12.07 1.97
C GLY A 212 10.14 13.19 2.68
N GLN A 213 9.06 13.71 2.08
CA GLN A 213 8.19 14.70 2.76
C GLN A 213 7.21 14.07 3.75
N GLY A 214 6.88 12.79 3.57
CA GLY A 214 6.12 12.00 4.52
C GLY A 214 4.62 12.33 4.60
N GLY A 215 4.01 12.89 3.56
CA GLY A 215 2.61 13.34 3.58
C GLY A 215 1.62 12.26 3.95
N HIS A 216 1.78 11.06 3.40
CA HIS A 216 0.91 9.90 3.64
C HIS A 216 1.62 8.73 4.32
N SER A 217 2.88 8.90 4.73
CA SER A 217 3.64 7.88 5.46
C SER A 217 3.35 7.90 6.94
N HIS A 218 3.60 6.76 7.54
CA HIS A 218 3.63 6.56 8.99
C HIS A 218 5.05 6.20 9.45
N ASN A 219 5.27 6.09 10.76
CA ASN A 219 6.51 5.59 11.37
C ASN A 219 6.49 4.06 11.39
N ASP A 220 6.50 3.46 10.21
CA ASP A 220 6.24 2.04 9.96
C ASP A 220 7.47 1.29 9.37
N GLN A 221 8.67 1.85 9.48
CA GLN A 221 9.86 1.16 9.00
C GLN A 221 10.02 -0.19 9.69
N LEU A 222 10.29 -1.21 8.86
CA LEU A 222 10.40 -2.61 9.24
C LEU A 222 9.11 -3.20 9.87
N SER A 223 7.96 -2.52 9.74
CA SER A 223 6.68 -3.07 10.12
C SER A 223 6.26 -4.22 9.21
N ILE A 224 5.49 -5.15 9.76
CA ILE A 224 4.97 -6.32 9.02
C ILE A 224 3.46 -6.38 9.06
N GLU A 225 2.86 -6.94 8.01
CA GLU A 225 1.52 -7.55 8.06
C GLU A 225 1.63 -9.06 7.89
N LEU A 226 0.88 -9.82 8.67
CA LEU A 226 0.90 -11.28 8.64
C LEU A 226 -0.48 -11.84 8.38
N ASN A 227 -0.60 -12.62 7.30
CA ASN A 227 -1.79 -13.41 6.98
C ASN A 227 -1.39 -14.90 6.85
N ILE A 228 -2.18 -15.79 7.42
CA ILE A 228 -1.94 -17.22 7.39
C ILE A 228 -3.20 -17.92 6.89
N ASN A 229 -3.07 -18.68 5.80
CA ASN A 229 -4.19 -19.41 5.19
C ASN A 229 -5.44 -18.54 4.91
N GLY A 230 -5.24 -17.26 4.55
CA GLY A 230 -6.33 -16.32 4.28
C GLY A 230 -6.81 -15.54 5.48
N GLU A 231 -6.33 -15.84 6.70
CA GLU A 231 -6.71 -15.13 7.91
C GLU A 231 -5.64 -14.12 8.32
N ASP A 232 -6.03 -12.86 8.51
CA ASP A 232 -5.16 -11.80 8.98
C ASP A 232 -4.93 -11.96 10.49
N PHE A 233 -3.67 -12.00 10.93
CA PHE A 233 -3.27 -12.04 12.33
C PHE A 233 -2.68 -10.72 12.80
N PHE A 234 -1.65 -10.22 12.11
CA PHE A 234 -1.07 -8.91 12.38
C PHE A 234 -1.42 -7.96 11.24
N ILE A 235 -2.01 -6.83 11.57
CA ILE A 235 -2.47 -5.84 10.61
C ILE A 235 -1.85 -4.47 10.89
N ASP A 236 -1.77 -3.63 9.87
CA ASP A 236 -1.61 -2.19 10.08
C ASP A 236 -2.92 -1.59 10.59
N THR A 237 -2.84 -0.63 11.49
CA THR A 237 -4.02 0.00 12.12
C THR A 237 -4.66 1.07 11.24
N GLY A 238 -4.02 1.41 10.12
CA GLY A 238 -4.49 2.47 9.22
C GLY A 238 -4.39 3.86 9.82
N THR A 239 -5.31 4.76 9.45
CA THR A 239 -5.19 6.21 9.71
C THR A 239 -5.94 6.72 10.94
N GLY A 240 -7.03 6.08 11.34
CA GLY A 240 -7.96 6.61 12.33
C GLY A 240 -8.71 7.85 11.84
N VAL A 241 -8.10 9.04 11.97
CA VAL A 241 -8.65 10.31 11.48
C VAL A 241 -7.59 11.16 10.78
N TYR A 242 -8.00 12.10 9.92
CA TYR A 242 -7.11 13.05 9.26
C TYR A 242 -6.94 14.35 10.07
N THR A 243 -7.91 15.26 9.97
CA THR A 243 -7.83 16.61 10.53
C THR A 243 -8.75 16.84 11.72
N ALA A 244 -9.65 15.89 12.00
CA ALA A 244 -10.65 16.04 13.06
C ALA A 244 -10.02 16.10 14.46
N ASP A 245 -8.96 15.34 14.70
CA ASP A 245 -8.20 15.34 15.96
C ASP A 245 -6.71 15.05 15.67
N LYS A 246 -5.87 16.05 15.97
CA LYS A 246 -4.42 15.98 15.75
C LYS A 246 -3.73 14.91 16.60
N ASN A 247 -4.24 14.63 17.80
CA ASN A 247 -3.63 13.66 18.70
C ASN A 247 -3.92 12.22 18.21
N ILE A 248 -5.16 11.97 17.81
CA ILE A 248 -5.55 10.70 17.20
C ILE A 248 -4.80 10.50 15.87
N ARG A 249 -4.71 11.55 15.02
CA ARG A 249 -3.93 11.49 13.77
C ARG A 249 -2.47 11.10 14.04
N ASN A 250 -1.80 11.77 14.97
CA ASN A 250 -0.41 11.48 15.33
C ASN A 250 -0.25 10.13 16.03
N LEU A 251 -1.26 9.70 16.82
CA LEU A 251 -1.25 8.37 17.41
C LEU A 251 -1.18 7.28 16.34
N PHE A 252 -2.10 7.31 15.36
CA PHE A 252 -2.16 6.24 14.35
C PHE A 252 -0.95 6.20 13.42
N ARG A 253 -0.27 7.31 13.18
CA ARG A 253 0.98 7.31 12.41
C ARG A 253 2.25 7.16 13.26
N SER A 254 2.13 6.95 14.58
CA SER A 254 3.27 6.77 15.48
C SER A 254 3.86 5.37 15.40
N THR A 255 5.16 5.22 15.68
CA THR A 255 5.88 3.95 15.65
C THR A 255 5.19 2.84 16.46
N ARG A 256 4.64 3.20 17.63
CA ARG A 256 3.98 2.23 18.51
C ARG A 256 2.68 1.64 17.98
N MET A 257 2.11 2.22 16.93
CA MET A 257 0.88 1.72 16.28
C MET A 257 1.17 0.80 15.10
N HIS A 258 2.44 0.48 14.85
CA HIS A 258 2.86 -0.41 13.78
C HIS A 258 3.56 -1.65 14.32
N ASN A 259 3.60 -2.73 13.54
CA ASN A 259 4.17 -4.02 13.90
C ASN A 259 5.71 -3.99 13.78
N THR A 260 6.35 -3.08 14.50
CA THR A 260 7.79 -2.81 14.51
C THR A 260 8.29 -2.51 15.92
N VAL A 261 9.60 -2.26 16.06
CA VAL A 261 10.20 -1.94 17.37
C VAL A 261 10.03 -0.46 17.68
N SER A 262 9.54 -0.18 18.88
CA SER A 262 9.54 1.16 19.49
C SER A 262 10.52 1.21 20.67
N ILE A 263 11.24 2.33 20.84
CA ILE A 263 12.22 2.54 21.89
C ILE A 263 11.81 3.75 22.72
N ASN A 264 11.42 3.55 23.98
CA ASN A 264 11.12 4.61 24.95
C ASN A 264 10.15 5.72 24.45
N GLY A 265 9.24 5.39 23.54
CA GLY A 265 8.30 6.37 22.96
C GLY A 265 8.94 7.34 21.95
N ILE A 266 10.16 7.04 21.50
CA ILE A 266 10.86 7.82 20.47
C ILE A 266 10.32 7.40 19.10
N GLU A 267 9.95 8.37 18.28
CA GLU A 267 9.46 8.14 16.93
C GLU A 267 10.61 7.90 15.94
N GLN A 268 10.38 7.05 14.91
CA GLN A 268 11.34 6.85 13.82
C GLN A 268 11.60 8.15 13.06
N ASN A 269 10.56 8.92 12.79
CA ASN A 269 10.60 10.26 12.21
C ASN A 269 9.80 11.21 13.10
N ASN A 270 10.30 12.42 13.34
CA ASN A 270 9.66 13.36 14.23
C ASN A 270 8.37 13.95 13.63
N PHE A 271 7.37 14.16 14.49
CA PHE A 271 6.20 14.96 14.16
C PHE A 271 6.48 16.43 14.45
N TYR A 272 6.03 17.31 13.54
CA TYR A 272 6.14 18.74 13.69
C TYR A 272 4.79 19.34 14.08
N GLU A 273 4.82 20.33 14.97
CA GLU A 273 3.59 20.99 15.44
C GLU A 273 2.82 21.59 14.26
N GLY A 274 1.52 21.29 14.19
CA GLY A 274 0.63 21.77 13.13
C GLY A 274 0.81 21.09 11.76
N LYS A 275 1.75 20.16 11.62
CA LYS A 275 2.06 19.46 10.35
C LYS A 275 1.48 18.03 10.34
N LEU A 276 0.19 17.91 9.99
CA LEU A 276 -0.49 16.62 10.00
C LEU A 276 -0.20 15.75 8.76
N PHE A 277 0.27 16.37 7.67
CA PHE A 277 0.59 15.72 6.38
C PHE A 277 2.03 16.02 5.94
N GLU A 278 2.92 16.17 6.91
CA GLU A 278 4.34 16.38 6.68
C GLU A 278 5.13 15.66 7.78
N MET A 279 6.15 14.90 7.36
CA MET A 279 7.03 14.18 8.26
C MET A 279 8.36 14.02 7.54
N LYS A 280 9.36 14.82 7.94
CA LYS A 280 10.67 14.79 7.28
C LYS A 280 11.35 13.44 7.47
N GLU A 281 11.93 12.91 6.40
CA GLU A 281 12.69 11.67 6.44
C GLU A 281 13.89 11.76 7.39
N GLU A 282 13.88 10.91 8.41
CA GLU A 282 14.96 10.70 9.37
C GLU A 282 15.30 9.22 9.49
N SER A 283 14.35 8.36 9.10
CA SER A 283 14.45 6.91 9.28
C SER A 283 15.36 6.23 8.25
N PHE A 284 15.35 6.67 7.00
CA PHE A 284 16.17 6.14 5.91
C PHE A 284 16.18 4.61 5.90
N GLY A 285 15.01 3.99 5.74
CA GLY A 285 14.88 2.54 5.70
C GLY A 285 15.58 1.95 4.48
N GLU A 286 16.39 0.91 4.68
CA GLU A 286 17.17 0.25 3.65
C GLU A 286 17.05 -1.27 3.76
N CYS A 287 16.80 -1.94 2.63
CA CYS A 287 16.88 -3.39 2.55
C CYS A 287 18.32 -3.81 2.33
N LEU A 288 18.89 -4.54 3.28
CA LEU A 288 20.25 -5.05 3.21
C LEU A 288 20.32 -6.35 2.39
N LYS A 289 19.25 -7.18 2.49
CA LYS A 289 19.18 -8.46 1.78
C LYS A 289 17.74 -8.89 1.56
N PHE A 290 17.47 -9.37 0.36
CA PHE A 290 16.20 -10.02 0.05
C PHE A 290 16.42 -11.30 -0.77
N SER A 291 15.67 -12.33 -0.44
CA SER A 291 15.60 -13.58 -1.20
C SER A 291 14.17 -14.13 -1.18
N GLU A 292 13.92 -15.23 -1.85
CA GLU A 292 12.62 -15.90 -1.80
C GLU A 292 12.19 -16.33 -0.38
N LYS A 293 13.14 -16.44 0.56
CA LYS A 293 12.90 -16.96 1.91
C LYS A 293 13.39 -16.04 3.03
N SER A 294 14.00 -14.93 2.73
CA SER A 294 14.54 -14.06 3.77
C SER A 294 14.51 -12.58 3.36
N PHE A 295 14.34 -11.75 4.37
CA PHE A 295 14.48 -10.31 4.32
C PHE A 295 15.39 -9.87 5.47
N GLU A 296 16.29 -8.95 5.21
CA GLU A 296 17.06 -8.22 6.22
C GLU A 296 17.02 -6.74 5.85
N GLY A 297 16.60 -5.91 6.78
CA GLY A 297 16.50 -4.46 6.58
C GLY A 297 16.94 -3.69 7.82
N ILE A 298 17.33 -2.45 7.60
CA ILE A 298 17.80 -1.51 8.62
C ILE A 298 17.06 -0.18 8.49
N HIS A 299 16.87 0.51 9.60
CA HIS A 299 16.55 1.94 9.57
C HIS A 299 17.36 2.71 10.61
N TYR A 300 17.58 4.00 10.34
CA TYR A 300 18.45 4.89 11.11
C TYR A 300 17.66 5.89 11.97
N GLY A 301 16.35 5.75 12.10
CA GLY A 301 15.46 6.72 12.75
C GLY A 301 15.79 7.02 14.23
N TYR A 302 16.54 6.15 14.88
CA TYR A 302 16.95 6.31 16.27
C TYR A 302 18.40 6.79 16.44
N ILE A 303 19.22 6.79 15.37
CA ILE A 303 20.66 7.03 15.50
C ILE A 303 21.00 8.42 16.05
N ASN A 304 20.34 9.46 15.54
CA ASN A 304 20.57 10.84 15.98
C ASN A 304 19.88 11.19 17.30
N LYS A 305 19.01 10.32 17.81
CA LYS A 305 18.20 10.54 19.01
C LYS A 305 18.78 9.84 20.23
N ILE A 306 19.24 8.60 20.04
CA ILE A 306 19.75 7.74 21.13
C ILE A 306 20.94 6.87 20.73
N GLY A 307 21.55 7.11 19.56
CA GLY A 307 22.72 6.38 19.09
C GLY A 307 22.45 4.91 18.73
N SER A 308 21.22 4.56 18.33
CA SER A 308 20.84 3.19 17.98
C SER A 308 20.34 3.08 16.55
N THR A 309 20.63 1.98 15.90
CA THR A 309 19.95 1.52 14.69
C THR A 309 18.97 0.40 15.03
N HIS A 310 18.04 0.10 14.13
CA HIS A 310 17.20 -1.08 14.24
C HIS A 310 17.37 -1.92 12.97
N ILE A 311 17.78 -3.16 13.14
CA ILE A 311 17.86 -4.16 12.08
C ILE A 311 16.80 -5.21 12.37
N ARG A 312 16.03 -5.59 11.34
CA ARG A 312 15.09 -6.71 11.37
C ARG A 312 15.46 -7.74 10.33
N GLU A 313 15.65 -8.98 10.78
CA GLU A 313 15.76 -10.15 9.92
C GLU A 313 14.49 -10.98 9.98
N ILE A 314 14.00 -11.42 8.83
CA ILE A 314 12.84 -12.32 8.73
C ILE A 314 13.20 -13.48 7.84
N ILE A 315 13.01 -14.70 8.33
CA ILE A 315 13.27 -15.94 7.61
C ILE A 315 11.97 -16.74 7.51
N LEU A 316 11.53 -16.96 6.28
CA LEU A 316 10.36 -17.77 5.94
C LEU A 316 10.79 -19.20 5.62
N ASP A 317 10.33 -20.17 6.42
CA ASP A 317 10.38 -21.58 6.09
C ASP A 317 8.94 -22.09 5.82
N ARG A 318 8.78 -23.39 5.56
CA ARG A 318 7.50 -23.97 5.10
C ARG A 318 6.29 -23.55 5.94
N LYS A 319 6.40 -23.61 7.28
CA LYS A 319 5.32 -23.31 8.22
C LYS A 319 5.73 -22.37 9.35
N THR A 320 6.93 -21.81 9.28
CA THR A 320 7.48 -20.93 10.30
C THR A 320 7.96 -19.62 9.71
N LEU A 321 7.80 -18.56 10.46
CA LEU A 321 8.37 -17.25 10.22
C LEU A 321 9.22 -16.89 11.43
N ASN A 322 10.54 -16.86 11.26
CA ASN A 322 11.46 -16.41 12.31
C ASN A 322 11.70 -14.93 12.13
N LEU A 323 11.51 -14.15 13.19
CA LEU A 323 11.72 -12.71 13.22
C LEU A 323 12.75 -12.40 14.30
N ILE A 324 13.79 -11.67 13.93
CA ILE A 324 14.90 -11.26 14.81
C ILE A 324 15.05 -9.75 14.69
N ASP A 325 14.99 -9.05 15.82
CA ASP A 325 15.25 -7.63 15.91
C ASP A 325 16.56 -7.37 16.66
N LEU A 326 17.43 -6.56 16.09
CA LEU A 326 18.70 -6.17 16.68
C LEU A 326 18.74 -4.65 16.88
N LEU A 327 19.12 -4.24 18.07
CA LEU A 327 19.26 -2.84 18.49
C LEU A 327 20.65 -2.62 19.07
N ASP A 328 21.33 -1.53 18.63
CA ASP A 328 22.63 -1.17 19.18
C ASP A 328 22.49 -0.61 20.60
N ASN A 329 23.01 -1.30 21.60
CA ASN A 329 23.10 -0.87 23.01
C ASN A 329 21.78 -0.38 23.65
N ASN A 330 20.63 -0.80 23.11
CA ASN A 330 19.32 -0.41 23.59
C ASN A 330 18.39 -1.61 23.73
N THR A 331 17.31 -1.44 24.48
CA THR A 331 16.18 -2.35 24.52
C THR A 331 14.95 -1.69 23.92
N GLY A 332 14.09 -2.46 23.28
CA GLY A 332 12.88 -1.96 22.62
C GLY A 332 11.67 -2.83 22.92
N ILE A 333 10.52 -2.37 22.50
CA ILE A 333 9.25 -3.10 22.56
C ILE A 333 8.83 -3.38 21.12
N ILE A 334 8.67 -4.64 20.78
CA ILE A 334 8.04 -5.05 19.52
C ILE A 334 6.52 -4.97 19.74
N ASN A 335 5.85 -4.19 18.90
CA ASN A 335 4.39 -4.13 18.90
C ASN A 335 3.84 -5.07 17.84
N PHE A 336 2.74 -5.78 18.15
CA PHE A 336 1.96 -6.55 17.20
C PHE A 336 0.49 -6.21 17.35
N ASN A 337 -0.08 -5.56 16.35
CA ASN A 337 -1.49 -5.17 16.32
C ASN A 337 -2.30 -6.35 15.78
N LEU A 338 -3.05 -6.99 16.67
CA LEU A 338 -3.91 -8.11 16.30
C LEU A 338 -5.13 -7.62 15.51
N GLU A 339 -5.51 -8.38 14.50
CA GLU A 339 -6.81 -8.15 13.85
C GLU A 339 -7.94 -8.38 14.89
N PRO A 340 -8.99 -7.55 14.93
CA PRO A 340 -9.98 -7.56 16.04
C PRO A 340 -10.69 -8.88 16.31
N LYS A 341 -10.71 -9.82 15.36
CA LYS A 341 -11.34 -11.14 15.52
C LYS A 341 -10.35 -12.24 15.91
N VAL A 342 -9.08 -11.89 16.17
CA VAL A 342 -8.08 -12.83 16.65
C VAL A 342 -8.31 -13.06 18.13
N GLU A 343 -8.47 -14.33 18.52
CA GLU A 343 -8.64 -14.75 19.90
C GLU A 343 -7.31 -15.23 20.48
N ILE A 344 -7.01 -14.85 21.71
CA ILE A 344 -5.88 -15.38 22.46
C ILE A 344 -6.37 -16.61 23.20
N ILE A 345 -5.93 -17.82 22.78
CA ILE A 345 -6.35 -19.09 23.38
C ILE A 345 -5.51 -19.45 24.59
N LYS A 346 -4.21 -19.16 24.52
CA LYS A 346 -3.26 -19.58 25.56
C LYS A 346 -2.13 -18.56 25.69
N LEU A 347 -1.77 -18.31 26.94
CA LEU A 347 -0.63 -17.48 27.33
C LEU A 347 0.26 -18.27 28.28
N GLU A 348 1.50 -18.49 27.87
CA GLU A 348 2.56 -19.11 28.68
C GLU A 348 3.79 -18.22 28.62
N GLN A 349 4.72 -18.37 29.54
CA GLN A 349 5.89 -17.50 29.66
C GLN A 349 6.59 -17.21 28.31
N ASN A 350 6.73 -18.22 27.45
CA ASN A 350 7.44 -18.12 26.17
C ASN A 350 6.57 -18.54 24.99
N ASN A 351 5.26 -18.73 25.16
CA ASN A 351 4.38 -19.16 24.11
C ASN A 351 3.04 -18.43 24.17
N ILE A 352 2.61 -17.89 23.02
CA ILE A 352 1.30 -17.32 22.84
C ILE A 352 0.61 -18.12 21.75
N ILE A 353 -0.62 -18.58 21.98
CA ILE A 353 -1.42 -19.25 20.96
C ILE A 353 -2.60 -18.34 20.62
N LEU A 354 -2.64 -17.95 19.36
CA LEU A 354 -3.70 -17.15 18.78
C LEU A 354 -4.56 -18.02 17.85
N ARG A 355 -5.84 -17.70 17.77
CA ARG A 355 -6.78 -18.35 16.85
C ARG A 355 -7.60 -17.30 16.10
N LYS A 356 -7.80 -17.55 14.83
CA LYS A 356 -8.83 -16.87 14.04
C LYS A 356 -9.53 -17.90 13.16
N ASN A 357 -10.82 -18.06 13.34
CA ASN A 357 -11.59 -19.14 12.70
C ASN A 357 -10.94 -20.52 12.98
N ASN A 358 -10.57 -21.25 11.91
CA ASN A 358 -9.93 -22.57 12.00
C ASN A 358 -8.39 -22.51 11.91
N VAL A 359 -7.80 -21.31 11.89
CA VAL A 359 -6.35 -21.13 11.79
C VAL A 359 -5.78 -20.81 13.17
N ILE A 360 -4.68 -21.50 13.50
CA ILE A 360 -3.95 -21.30 14.76
C ILE A 360 -2.56 -20.78 14.43
N LEU A 361 -2.15 -19.72 15.12
CA LEU A 361 -0.79 -19.19 15.13
C LEU A 361 -0.20 -19.40 16.50
N GLN A 362 0.94 -20.09 16.57
CA GLN A 362 1.77 -20.16 17.77
C GLN A 362 2.95 -19.20 17.63
N ILE A 363 3.11 -18.34 18.62
CA ILE A 363 4.27 -17.45 18.75
C ILE A 363 5.13 -17.99 19.88
N SER A 364 6.38 -18.32 19.54
CA SER A 364 7.39 -18.70 20.52
C SER A 364 8.36 -17.54 20.73
N ILE A 365 8.58 -17.16 21.98
CA ILE A 365 9.37 -15.99 22.37
C ILE A 365 10.66 -16.50 23.00
N ASP A 366 11.79 -15.90 22.66
CA ASP A 366 13.08 -16.25 23.25
C ASP A 366 13.12 -15.97 24.77
N ASN A 367 13.92 -16.75 25.51
CA ASN A 367 13.97 -16.71 26.98
C ASN A 367 14.40 -15.36 27.56
N ASP A 368 15.13 -14.55 26.77
CA ASP A 368 15.59 -13.23 27.19
C ASP A 368 14.54 -12.12 26.96
N SER A 369 13.38 -12.48 26.41
CA SER A 369 12.28 -11.58 26.10
C SER A 369 11.06 -11.84 26.98
N SER A 370 10.24 -10.82 27.18
CA SER A 370 8.94 -10.92 27.86
C SER A 370 7.85 -10.23 27.01
N TYR A 371 6.61 -10.57 27.26
CA TYR A 371 5.48 -9.94 26.56
C TYR A 371 4.46 -9.33 27.52
N LYS A 372 3.70 -8.37 27.01
CA LYS A 372 2.53 -7.79 27.66
C LYS A 372 1.40 -7.66 26.63
N ILE A 373 0.21 -8.04 27.03
CA ILE A 373 -0.99 -7.81 26.23
C ILE A 373 -1.63 -6.52 26.71
N LEU A 374 -1.99 -5.66 25.76
CA LEU A 374 -2.71 -4.44 26.01
C LEU A 374 -4.09 -4.57 25.33
N ASP A 375 -5.14 -4.36 26.09
CA ASP A 375 -6.49 -4.17 25.55
C ASP A 375 -6.58 -2.71 25.05
N ASN A 376 -6.93 -2.56 23.79
CA ASN A 376 -7.09 -1.24 23.13
C ASN A 376 -8.56 -0.85 23.07
#